data_d75e00541da7dd7c171d5b3e175c58f1
#
_entry.id   d75e00541da7dd7c171d5b3e175c58f1
#
_cell.length_a   1.000
_cell.length_b   1.000
_cell.length_c   1.000
_cell.angle_alpha   90.00
_cell.angle_beta   90.00
_cell.angle_gamma   90.00
#
_symmetry.space_group_name_H-M   'P 1'
#
loop_
_entity.id
_entity.type
_entity.pdbx_description
1 polymer ?
#
loop_
_entity_poly.entity_id
_entity_poly.type
_entity_poly.pdbx_seq_one_letter_code
_entity_poly.pdbx_strand_id
1 'polypeptide(L)'
;NDPNHQITVSDSSKPGQQAVTLQYGAAKVEIVVTVLYKEPEDITVTITLLGDKAHGDNGQVHGLSKGGLTAWVSGHKVEVTTNMTVWDALKQLPGVIWDNPTGNYIKSVTYGGVTIGEFTNGKNSGWMYTLNGKYPMLGVSEQYLKKGDVIVFHYTDDYTLEAADMGPAPEEKKTADEVIALINAIGVVDLTKGDVIAKARAAYDALSAADKKLVTNYQTLLDAEAAYAKLVAELGKKADSIYKTTGDYLAKLGTPGVGSIGGEWMALGLARSGRTVPEGYYDAVVKYVKDNIDSNGRLDKNKATENARIILALTAIGKDVTNVDGHDLLAGLNEMSYLSKQGINGAIFTLIALDSHNYTPAGDVTRDKLVQAILEAQISSDGGWSLDGKNADVDMTAMAIQALAAYYKSNSSAKKAVDKGLSWLSSVQQNDGGFTSWGAANSESCAQVIVALTALGIDPTKDSRFIKNGVSVLDALCSFAVNGGGFKHLATETSANGMATEQGFYALVAYYRLLNGQSSLYD
;
A
#
# COMPACT_ATOMS: atom_id res chain seq x y z
N ASN A 1 -25.65 -13.43 -5.00
CA ASN A 1 -26.73 -13.35 -3.98
C ASN A 1 -27.19 -14.77 -3.67
N ASP A 2 -26.76 -15.31 -2.55
CA ASP A 2 -27.29 -16.58 -2.02
C ASP A 2 -28.58 -16.24 -1.24
N PRO A 3 -29.76 -16.76 -1.63
CA PRO A 3 -31.02 -16.45 -0.99
C PRO A 3 -31.10 -16.91 0.49
N ASN A 4 -30.14 -17.71 0.94
CA ASN A 4 -30.07 -18.18 2.33
C ASN A 4 -29.37 -17.21 3.27
N HIS A 5 -28.74 -16.14 2.75
CA HIS A 5 -28.07 -15.11 3.56
C HIS A 5 -28.99 -13.93 3.82
N GLN A 6 -29.22 -13.64 5.10
CA GLN A 6 -29.92 -12.43 5.52
C GLN A 6 -29.12 -11.71 6.60
N ILE A 7 -29.01 -10.39 6.47
CA ILE A 7 -28.43 -9.51 7.47
C ILE A 7 -29.51 -8.51 7.87
N THR A 8 -29.85 -8.47 9.14
CA THR A 8 -30.84 -7.53 9.66
C THR A 8 -30.18 -6.68 10.75
N VAL A 9 -30.28 -5.36 10.62
CA VAL A 9 -29.82 -4.39 11.63
C VAL A 9 -31.06 -3.75 12.25
N SER A 10 -31.11 -3.64 13.57
CA SER A 10 -32.30 -3.13 14.27
C SER A 10 -32.62 -1.68 13.89
N ASP A 11 -31.65 -0.79 13.89
CA ASP A 11 -31.75 0.60 13.41
C ASP A 11 -30.35 1.19 13.22
N SER A 12 -29.83 1.14 12.00
CA SER A 12 -28.48 1.66 11.69
C SER A 12 -28.38 3.20 11.71
N SER A 13 -29.51 3.90 11.81
CA SER A 13 -29.55 5.37 11.88
C SER A 13 -29.36 5.92 13.30
N LYS A 14 -29.44 5.07 14.32
CA LYS A 14 -29.30 5.50 15.72
C LYS A 14 -27.94 5.14 16.29
N PRO A 15 -27.25 6.09 16.94
CA PRO A 15 -26.00 5.79 17.62
C PRO A 15 -26.24 4.92 18.87
N GLY A 16 -25.20 4.18 19.26
CA GLY A 16 -25.24 3.30 20.41
C GLY A 16 -25.13 1.82 20.05
N GLN A 17 -25.39 0.96 21.01
CA GLN A 17 -25.34 -0.49 20.78
C GLN A 17 -26.54 -0.95 19.97
N GLN A 18 -26.29 -1.65 18.87
CA GLN A 18 -27.28 -2.18 17.95
C GLN A 18 -27.08 -3.68 17.77
N ALA A 19 -28.19 -4.42 17.73
CA ALA A 19 -28.14 -5.85 17.43
C ALA A 19 -28.13 -6.06 15.91
N VAL A 20 -27.14 -6.80 15.42
CA VAL A 20 -27.07 -7.26 14.04
C VAL A 20 -27.30 -8.75 14.02
N THR A 21 -28.33 -9.18 13.33
CA THR A 21 -28.61 -10.59 13.14
C THR A 21 -28.06 -11.05 11.79
N LEU A 22 -27.20 -12.06 11.82
CA LEU A 22 -26.74 -12.79 10.65
C LEU A 22 -27.48 -14.14 10.59
N GLN A 23 -28.12 -14.43 9.49
CA GLN A 23 -28.86 -15.68 9.29
C GLN A 23 -28.39 -16.39 8.02
N TYR A 24 -28.15 -17.69 8.13
CA TYR A 24 -27.90 -18.58 7.02
C TYR A 24 -28.74 -19.85 7.17
N GLY A 25 -29.76 -20.01 6.35
CA GLY A 25 -30.75 -21.06 6.51
C GLY A 25 -31.43 -21.00 7.86
N ALA A 26 -31.37 -22.09 8.63
CA ALA A 26 -31.89 -22.16 10.01
C ALA A 26 -30.90 -21.64 11.08
N ALA A 27 -29.64 -21.43 10.72
CA ALA A 27 -28.63 -20.93 11.66
C ALA A 27 -28.73 -19.40 11.78
N LYS A 28 -28.75 -18.92 13.04
CA LYS A 28 -28.87 -17.51 13.36
C LYS A 28 -27.85 -17.12 14.42
N VAL A 29 -27.14 -16.02 14.18
CA VAL A 29 -26.21 -15.41 15.14
C VAL A 29 -26.58 -13.95 15.30
N GLU A 30 -26.64 -13.50 16.53
CA GLU A 30 -26.84 -12.10 16.89
C GLU A 30 -25.54 -11.54 17.46
N ILE A 31 -25.05 -10.44 16.87
CA ILE A 31 -23.88 -9.71 17.35
C ILE A 31 -24.29 -8.29 17.75
N VAL A 32 -23.71 -7.78 18.82
CA VAL A 32 -23.91 -6.40 19.23
C VAL A 32 -22.80 -5.54 18.62
N VAL A 33 -23.20 -4.55 17.84
CA VAL A 33 -22.28 -3.56 17.26
C VAL A 33 -22.54 -2.20 17.89
N THR A 34 -21.48 -1.41 18.08
CA THR A 34 -21.63 -0.01 18.51
C THR A 34 -21.65 0.87 17.28
N VAL A 35 -22.76 1.53 17.04
CA VAL A 35 -22.88 2.55 15.98
C VAL A 35 -22.40 3.88 16.56
N LEU A 36 -21.30 4.40 16.04
CA LEU A 36 -20.77 5.70 16.40
C LEU A 36 -21.48 6.78 15.59
N TYR A 37 -22.06 7.76 16.26
CA TYR A 37 -22.61 8.92 15.58
C TYR A 37 -21.46 9.83 15.13
N LYS A 38 -21.43 10.13 13.82
CA LYS A 38 -20.60 11.19 13.25
C LYS A 38 -21.54 12.26 12.72
N GLU A 39 -21.38 13.49 13.19
CA GLU A 39 -22.13 14.62 12.62
C GLU A 39 -21.89 14.67 11.10
N PRO A 40 -22.95 14.84 10.31
CA PRO A 40 -22.80 15.02 8.87
C PRO A 40 -21.96 16.26 8.58
N GLU A 41 -20.98 16.12 7.71
CA GLU A 41 -20.11 17.22 7.28
C GLU A 41 -20.66 17.86 6.01
N ASP A 42 -20.61 19.18 5.92
CA ASP A 42 -20.92 19.92 4.69
C ASP A 42 -19.83 19.61 3.64
N ILE A 43 -20.27 19.20 2.48
CA ILE A 43 -19.42 18.84 1.34
C ILE A 43 -19.94 19.47 0.06
N THR A 44 -19.03 19.72 -0.87
CA THR A 44 -19.37 20.14 -2.23
C THR A 44 -19.14 18.97 -3.17
N VAL A 45 -20.12 18.70 -4.04
CA VAL A 45 -20.04 17.73 -5.14
C VAL A 45 -20.25 18.44 -6.47
N THR A 46 -19.80 17.84 -7.56
CA THR A 46 -19.96 18.41 -8.91
C THR A 46 -20.85 17.51 -9.74
N ILE A 47 -21.84 18.10 -10.43
CA ILE A 47 -22.80 17.36 -11.25
C ILE A 47 -22.77 17.85 -12.69
N THR A 48 -22.67 16.91 -13.61
CA THR A 48 -22.90 17.13 -15.04
C THR A 48 -24.10 16.29 -15.49
N LEU A 49 -25.05 16.92 -16.16
CA LEU A 49 -26.21 16.25 -16.75
C LEU A 49 -26.08 16.30 -18.29
N LEU A 50 -25.99 15.10 -18.88
CA LEU A 50 -25.89 14.95 -20.35
C LEU A 50 -27.19 14.34 -20.88
N GLY A 51 -27.90 15.10 -21.66
CA GLY A 51 -29.09 14.66 -22.40
C GLY A 51 -28.78 14.36 -23.84
N ASP A 52 -29.73 13.71 -24.51
CA ASP A 52 -29.65 13.51 -25.94
C ASP A 52 -30.38 14.65 -26.67
N LYS A 53 -29.97 14.92 -27.89
CA LYS A 53 -30.82 15.64 -28.88
C LYS A 53 -31.66 14.59 -29.56
N ALA A 54 -32.88 14.86 -29.83
CA ALA A 54 -33.78 13.93 -30.49
C ALA A 54 -33.07 12.88 -31.38
N HIS A 55 -33.36 11.65 -31.16
CA HIS A 55 -32.87 10.51 -31.95
C HIS A 55 -33.13 10.73 -33.44
N GLY A 56 -32.11 10.98 -34.22
CA GLY A 56 -32.27 11.31 -35.62
C GLY A 56 -31.00 11.37 -36.44
N ASP A 57 -29.84 11.25 -35.79
CA ASP A 57 -28.56 11.37 -36.47
C ASP A 57 -28.10 10.02 -37.04
N ASN A 58 -28.70 9.57 -38.14
CA ASN A 58 -28.22 8.44 -38.96
C ASN A 58 -28.06 7.10 -38.27
N GLY A 59 -28.77 6.82 -37.15
CA GLY A 59 -28.72 5.55 -36.43
C GLY A 59 -27.42 5.33 -35.63
N GLN A 60 -26.70 6.39 -35.29
CA GLN A 60 -25.58 6.30 -34.37
C GLN A 60 -26.07 6.11 -32.94
N VAL A 61 -25.38 5.25 -32.18
CA VAL A 61 -25.64 5.05 -30.77
C VAL A 61 -25.02 6.21 -29.99
N HIS A 62 -25.83 6.93 -29.23
CA HIS A 62 -25.35 7.97 -28.33
C HIS A 62 -25.19 7.43 -26.93
N GLY A 63 -24.22 7.93 -26.21
CA GLY A 63 -23.92 7.53 -24.83
C GLY A 63 -22.66 8.18 -24.30
N LEU A 64 -22.36 7.96 -23.03
CA LEU A 64 -21.18 8.56 -22.41
C LEU A 64 -19.89 8.11 -23.10
N SER A 65 -19.76 6.83 -23.41
CA SER A 65 -18.60 6.26 -24.10
C SER A 65 -18.62 6.46 -25.63
N LYS A 66 -19.79 6.68 -26.22
CA LYS A 66 -19.98 6.78 -27.68
C LYS A 66 -20.05 8.22 -28.20
N GLY A 67 -20.26 9.18 -27.29
CA GLY A 67 -20.47 10.58 -27.65
C GLY A 67 -21.90 10.88 -28.10
N GLY A 68 -22.11 12.01 -28.78
CA GLY A 68 -23.42 12.43 -29.29
C GLY A 68 -24.31 13.12 -28.25
N LEU A 69 -23.98 13.07 -26.97
CA LEU A 69 -24.75 13.70 -25.90
C LEU A 69 -24.52 15.22 -25.83
N THR A 70 -25.53 15.95 -25.37
CA THR A 70 -25.46 17.39 -25.13
C THR A 70 -25.45 17.66 -23.64
N ALA A 71 -24.54 18.53 -23.18
CA ALA A 71 -24.55 18.98 -21.80
C ALA A 71 -25.76 19.86 -21.53
N TRP A 72 -26.75 19.37 -20.79
CA TRP A 72 -27.87 20.14 -20.27
C TRP A 72 -27.44 20.99 -19.08
N VAL A 73 -26.64 20.36 -18.18
CA VAL A 73 -25.98 21.05 -17.07
C VAL A 73 -24.52 20.61 -17.06
N SER A 74 -23.57 21.54 -16.96
CA SER A 74 -22.14 21.24 -16.98
C SER A 74 -21.47 21.70 -15.70
N GLY A 75 -20.86 20.75 -14.97
CA GLY A 75 -19.99 21.03 -13.81
C GLY A 75 -20.66 21.84 -12.70
N HIS A 76 -21.98 21.67 -12.47
CA HIS A 76 -22.72 22.41 -11.45
C HIS A 76 -22.32 21.94 -10.05
N LYS A 77 -21.84 22.86 -9.21
CA LYS A 77 -21.47 22.57 -7.83
C LYS A 77 -22.70 22.61 -6.93
N VAL A 78 -22.88 21.56 -6.15
CA VAL A 78 -23.99 21.42 -5.21
C VAL A 78 -23.42 21.21 -3.82
N GLU A 79 -23.95 21.94 -2.85
CA GLU A 79 -23.61 21.76 -1.45
C GLU A 79 -24.57 20.76 -0.81
N VAL A 80 -24.02 19.71 -0.23
CA VAL A 80 -24.75 18.62 0.44
C VAL A 80 -23.99 18.21 1.69
N THR A 81 -24.55 17.26 2.44
CA THR A 81 -23.86 16.68 3.60
C THR A 81 -23.50 15.22 3.35
N THR A 82 -22.55 14.68 4.12
CA THR A 82 -22.05 13.30 3.95
C THR A 82 -23.11 12.22 4.20
N ASN A 83 -24.28 12.55 4.75
CA ASN A 83 -25.42 11.65 4.88
C ASN A 83 -26.46 11.80 3.75
N MET A 84 -26.19 12.64 2.75
CA MET A 84 -27.03 12.78 1.56
C MET A 84 -26.58 11.86 0.44
N THR A 85 -27.52 11.52 -0.43
CA THR A 85 -27.34 10.59 -1.54
C THR A 85 -27.15 11.32 -2.88
N VAL A 86 -26.81 10.58 -3.93
CA VAL A 86 -26.79 11.11 -5.31
C VAL A 86 -28.14 11.71 -5.64
N TRP A 87 -29.25 11.09 -5.25
CA TRP A 87 -30.58 11.64 -5.48
C TRP A 87 -30.79 12.98 -4.80
N ASP A 88 -30.30 13.16 -3.58
CA ASP A 88 -30.43 14.43 -2.87
C ASP A 88 -29.68 15.57 -3.55
N ALA A 89 -28.56 15.26 -4.18
CA ALA A 89 -27.80 16.22 -4.95
C ALA A 89 -28.45 16.52 -6.33
N LEU A 90 -28.94 15.49 -7.04
CA LEU A 90 -29.59 15.66 -8.34
C LEU A 90 -30.84 16.56 -8.26
N LYS A 91 -31.63 16.43 -7.19
CA LYS A 91 -32.81 17.27 -6.96
C LYS A 91 -32.50 18.77 -6.88
N GLN A 92 -31.27 19.16 -6.62
CA GLN A 92 -30.86 20.55 -6.49
C GLN A 92 -30.46 21.18 -7.85
N LEU A 93 -30.43 20.40 -8.94
CA LEU A 93 -30.10 20.95 -10.25
C LEU A 93 -31.21 21.91 -10.75
N PRO A 94 -30.84 23.14 -11.11
CA PRO A 94 -31.83 24.14 -11.50
C PRO A 94 -32.46 23.80 -12.85
N GLY A 95 -33.79 23.93 -12.93
CA GLY A 95 -34.53 23.79 -14.19
C GLY A 95 -34.67 22.34 -14.70
N VAL A 96 -34.27 21.36 -13.90
CA VAL A 96 -34.42 19.94 -14.22
C VAL A 96 -35.66 19.37 -13.55
N ILE A 97 -36.50 18.67 -14.30
CA ILE A 97 -37.66 17.93 -13.78
C ILE A 97 -37.38 16.46 -13.90
N TRP A 98 -37.53 15.75 -12.79
CA TRP A 98 -37.21 14.32 -12.64
C TRP A 98 -38.50 13.50 -12.49
N ASP A 99 -38.65 12.43 -13.28
CA ASP A 99 -39.62 11.37 -13.02
C ASP A 99 -38.90 10.18 -12.35
N ASN A 100 -39.08 10.07 -11.06
CA ASN A 100 -38.46 9.02 -10.22
C ASN A 100 -39.55 8.32 -9.39
N PRO A 101 -40.34 7.41 -10.01
CA PRO A 101 -41.52 6.83 -9.38
C PRO A 101 -41.21 5.90 -8.19
N THR A 102 -40.00 5.34 -8.14
CA THR A 102 -39.60 4.40 -7.06
C THR A 102 -38.63 5.02 -6.06
N GLY A 103 -38.20 6.26 -6.28
CA GLY A 103 -37.15 6.92 -5.48
C GLY A 103 -35.74 6.53 -5.87
N ASN A 104 -35.53 5.41 -6.53
CA ASN A 104 -34.20 4.86 -6.84
C ASN A 104 -33.90 4.73 -8.34
N TYR A 105 -34.92 4.86 -9.18
CA TYR A 105 -34.83 4.68 -10.63
C TYR A 105 -35.42 5.88 -11.38
N ILE A 106 -34.56 6.56 -12.15
CA ILE A 106 -34.96 7.73 -12.95
C ILE A 106 -35.56 7.25 -14.27
N LYS A 107 -36.86 7.41 -14.40
CA LYS A 107 -37.62 7.00 -15.58
C LYS A 107 -37.52 8.02 -16.72
N SER A 108 -37.61 9.31 -16.42
CA SER A 108 -37.42 10.37 -17.40
C SER A 108 -36.86 11.64 -16.77
N VAL A 109 -36.22 12.47 -17.61
CA VAL A 109 -35.69 13.77 -17.24
C VAL A 109 -36.16 14.81 -18.25
N THR A 110 -36.63 15.96 -17.75
CA THR A 110 -37.00 17.08 -18.57
C THR A 110 -36.09 18.29 -18.30
N TYR A 111 -35.52 18.87 -19.34
CA TYR A 111 -34.73 20.10 -19.28
C TYR A 111 -34.94 20.97 -20.52
N GLY A 112 -35.08 22.27 -20.34
CA GLY A 112 -35.27 23.21 -21.45
C GLY A 112 -36.47 22.91 -22.36
N GLY A 113 -37.52 22.27 -21.83
CA GLY A 113 -38.70 21.85 -22.57
C GLY A 113 -38.57 20.52 -23.33
N VAL A 114 -37.41 19.86 -23.24
CA VAL A 114 -37.17 18.52 -23.82
C VAL A 114 -37.31 17.48 -22.75
N THR A 115 -38.13 16.44 -22.94
CA THR A 115 -38.29 15.31 -22.06
C THR A 115 -37.75 14.04 -22.74
N ILE A 116 -36.83 13.33 -22.08
CA ILE A 116 -36.32 12.05 -22.56
C ILE A 116 -36.54 11.01 -21.46
N GLY A 117 -37.14 9.89 -21.82
CA GLY A 117 -37.44 8.79 -20.93
C GLY A 117 -36.70 7.50 -21.30
N GLU A 118 -36.83 6.51 -20.44
CA GLU A 118 -36.40 5.14 -20.76
C GLU A 118 -37.13 4.67 -22.05
N PHE A 119 -36.45 3.83 -22.81
CA PHE A 119 -36.94 3.25 -24.07
C PHE A 119 -37.30 4.26 -25.19
N THR A 120 -37.00 5.57 -25.01
CA THR A 120 -37.27 6.58 -26.04
C THR A 120 -36.47 6.29 -27.32
N ASN A 121 -35.21 5.89 -27.18
CA ASN A 121 -34.28 5.62 -28.30
C ASN A 121 -33.99 4.14 -28.50
N GLY A 122 -34.90 3.25 -28.10
CA GLY A 122 -34.73 1.80 -28.24
C GLY A 122 -34.86 1.05 -26.93
N LYS A 123 -34.97 -0.28 -27.01
CA LYS A 123 -35.28 -1.17 -25.87
C LYS A 123 -34.22 -1.17 -24.74
N ASN A 124 -33.01 -0.73 -25.03
CA ASN A 124 -31.92 -0.65 -24.09
C ASN A 124 -31.55 0.79 -23.71
N SER A 125 -32.36 1.77 -24.16
CA SER A 125 -32.08 3.18 -23.87
C SER A 125 -32.64 3.61 -22.51
N GLY A 126 -31.90 4.50 -21.83
CA GLY A 126 -32.31 4.97 -20.52
C GLY A 126 -31.29 5.89 -19.87
N TRP A 127 -31.55 6.22 -18.62
CA TRP A 127 -30.70 7.09 -17.81
C TRP A 127 -29.75 6.29 -16.93
N MET A 128 -28.49 6.68 -16.91
CA MET A 128 -27.42 6.08 -16.11
C MET A 128 -26.63 7.17 -15.38
N TYR A 129 -25.83 6.79 -14.41
CA TYR A 129 -24.89 7.72 -13.80
C TYR A 129 -23.57 7.06 -13.48
N THR A 130 -22.52 7.88 -13.51
CA THR A 130 -21.23 7.52 -12.96
C THR A 130 -20.93 8.36 -11.73
N LEU A 131 -20.21 7.78 -10.78
CA LEU A 131 -19.64 8.45 -9.64
C LEU A 131 -18.13 8.34 -9.72
N ASN A 132 -17.44 9.48 -9.85
CA ASN A 132 -15.99 9.52 -10.06
C ASN A 132 -15.54 8.64 -11.25
N GLY A 133 -16.32 8.69 -12.34
CA GLY A 133 -16.06 7.95 -13.57
C GLY A 133 -16.32 6.46 -13.54
N LYS A 134 -16.97 5.92 -12.50
CA LYS A 134 -17.34 4.50 -12.41
C LYS A 134 -18.85 4.36 -12.28
N TYR A 135 -19.42 3.34 -12.91
CA TYR A 135 -20.80 2.96 -12.69
C TYR A 135 -20.97 2.30 -11.33
N PRO A 136 -21.67 2.91 -10.36
CA PRO A 136 -21.91 2.27 -9.07
C PRO A 136 -22.95 1.15 -9.20
N MET A 137 -22.87 0.17 -8.31
CA MET A 137 -23.83 -0.93 -8.24
C MET A 137 -25.09 -0.55 -7.43
N LEU A 138 -25.17 0.68 -6.95
CA LEU A 138 -26.26 1.22 -6.14
C LEU A 138 -27.10 2.20 -6.94
N GLY A 139 -28.39 2.25 -6.64
CA GLY A 139 -29.28 3.26 -7.19
C GLY A 139 -29.01 4.66 -6.61
N VAL A 140 -29.61 5.69 -7.22
CA VAL A 140 -29.33 7.09 -6.87
C VAL A 140 -29.69 7.45 -5.42
N SER A 141 -30.67 6.78 -4.82
CA SER A 141 -31.08 7.00 -3.42
C SER A 141 -30.34 6.13 -2.39
N GLU A 142 -29.47 5.25 -2.84
CA GLU A 142 -28.68 4.35 -1.98
C GLU A 142 -27.20 4.74 -1.95
N GLN A 143 -26.75 5.50 -2.95
CA GLN A 143 -25.36 5.94 -3.07
C GLN A 143 -25.13 7.22 -2.29
N TYR A 144 -24.47 7.13 -1.14
CA TYR A 144 -24.03 8.28 -0.32
C TYR A 144 -22.83 8.99 -0.93
N LEU A 145 -22.76 10.30 -0.68
CA LEU A 145 -21.77 11.20 -1.25
C LEU A 145 -20.61 11.51 -0.31
N LYS A 146 -19.46 11.84 -0.90
CA LYS A 146 -18.25 12.28 -0.25
C LYS A 146 -17.77 13.61 -0.81
N LYS A 147 -16.96 14.32 -0.05
CA LYS A 147 -16.37 15.59 -0.49
C LYS A 147 -15.60 15.42 -1.79
N GLY A 148 -15.95 16.24 -2.78
CA GLY A 148 -15.31 16.27 -4.08
C GLY A 148 -15.82 15.21 -5.07
N ASP A 149 -16.89 14.48 -4.74
CA ASP A 149 -17.49 13.52 -5.68
C ASP A 149 -17.97 14.22 -6.95
N VAL A 150 -17.71 13.56 -8.07
CA VAL A 150 -18.13 14.01 -9.42
C VAL A 150 -19.18 13.03 -9.94
N ILE A 151 -20.39 13.55 -10.18
CA ILE A 151 -21.52 12.81 -10.70
C ILE A 151 -21.70 13.21 -12.17
N VAL A 152 -21.67 12.23 -13.07
CA VAL A 152 -22.10 12.42 -14.46
C VAL A 152 -23.37 11.61 -14.66
N PHE A 153 -24.52 12.30 -14.70
CA PHE A 153 -25.81 11.69 -15.01
C PHE A 153 -26.08 11.87 -16.50
N HIS A 154 -26.30 10.77 -17.21
CA HIS A 154 -26.35 10.81 -18.67
C HIS A 154 -27.41 9.87 -19.24
N TYR A 155 -27.90 10.22 -20.43
CA TYR A 155 -28.71 9.33 -21.24
C TYR A 155 -27.82 8.39 -22.05
N THR A 156 -28.35 7.22 -22.41
CA THR A 156 -27.72 6.29 -23.36
C THR A 156 -28.76 5.64 -24.24
N ASP A 157 -28.44 5.42 -25.50
CA ASP A 157 -29.27 4.65 -26.43
C ASP A 157 -29.16 3.13 -26.21
N ASP A 158 -28.02 2.69 -25.62
CA ASP A 158 -27.82 1.28 -25.28
C ASP A 158 -26.89 1.15 -24.07
N TYR A 159 -27.49 0.90 -22.89
CA TYR A 159 -26.74 0.72 -21.64
C TYR A 159 -25.81 -0.50 -21.66
N THR A 160 -26.05 -1.49 -22.54
CA THR A 160 -25.20 -2.67 -22.63
C THR A 160 -23.83 -2.35 -23.25
N LEU A 161 -23.72 -1.23 -23.95
CA LEU A 161 -22.48 -0.76 -24.57
C LEU A 161 -21.69 0.21 -23.67
N GLU A 162 -22.32 0.73 -22.61
CA GLU A 162 -21.66 1.68 -21.69
C GLU A 162 -20.69 0.98 -20.72
N ALA A 163 -21.01 -0.23 -20.28
CA ALA A 163 -20.23 -0.93 -19.26
C ALA A 163 -18.86 -1.47 -19.77
N ALA A 164 -18.65 -1.54 -21.08
CA ALA A 164 -17.48 -2.17 -21.68
C ALA A 164 -16.27 -1.21 -21.86
N ASP A 165 -16.48 0.11 -21.84
CA ASP A 165 -15.49 1.08 -22.30
C ASP A 165 -15.13 2.15 -21.22
N MET A 166 -15.37 1.86 -19.94
CA MET A 166 -15.03 2.81 -18.89
C MET A 166 -13.53 2.84 -18.64
N GLY A 167 -12.85 3.65 -19.41
CA GLY A 167 -11.56 4.23 -19.03
C GLY A 167 -11.67 5.06 -17.73
N PRO A 168 -10.55 5.49 -17.13
CA PRO A 168 -10.59 6.41 -15.99
C PRO A 168 -11.47 7.62 -16.34
N ALA A 169 -12.20 8.14 -15.32
CA ALA A 169 -12.99 9.37 -15.48
C ALA A 169 -12.16 10.42 -16.24
N PRO A 170 -12.75 11.20 -17.14
CA PRO A 170 -12.04 12.33 -17.68
C PRO A 170 -11.55 13.16 -16.49
N GLU A 171 -10.25 13.23 -16.29
CA GLU A 171 -9.68 14.16 -15.31
C GLU A 171 -10.24 15.54 -15.68
N GLU A 172 -10.81 16.27 -14.70
CA GLU A 172 -11.20 17.66 -14.90
C GLU A 172 -10.05 18.36 -15.60
N LYS A 173 -10.26 18.85 -16.83
CA LYS A 173 -9.23 19.62 -17.53
C LYS A 173 -8.93 20.84 -16.69
N LYS A 174 -7.80 20.82 -16.00
CA LYS A 174 -7.36 21.97 -15.24
C LYS A 174 -7.14 23.15 -16.17
N THR A 175 -7.56 24.30 -15.72
CA THR A 175 -7.30 25.57 -16.43
C THR A 175 -5.82 25.95 -16.27
N ALA A 176 -5.32 26.83 -17.14
CA ALA A 176 -3.96 27.38 -16.99
C ALA A 176 -3.75 28.04 -15.62
N ASP A 177 -4.76 28.73 -15.09
CA ASP A 177 -4.68 29.39 -13.77
C ASP A 177 -4.57 28.37 -12.63
N GLU A 178 -5.28 27.23 -12.70
CA GLU A 178 -5.14 26.16 -11.72
C GLU A 178 -3.76 25.51 -11.77
N VAL A 179 -3.18 25.35 -12.96
CA VAL A 179 -1.81 24.84 -13.11
C VAL A 179 -0.79 25.85 -12.56
N ILE A 180 -0.97 27.15 -12.83
CA ILE A 180 -0.15 28.21 -12.23
C ILE A 180 -0.19 28.14 -10.70
N ALA A 181 -1.38 27.93 -10.13
CA ALA A 181 -1.54 27.80 -8.67
C ALA A 181 -0.84 26.54 -8.13
N LEU A 182 -0.92 25.40 -8.82
CA LEU A 182 -0.20 24.17 -8.44
C LEU A 182 1.33 24.36 -8.47
N ILE A 183 1.84 25.05 -9.49
CA ILE A 183 3.28 25.35 -9.61
C ILE A 183 3.72 26.27 -8.47
N ASN A 184 2.95 27.32 -8.15
CA ASN A 184 3.26 28.22 -7.04
C ASN A 184 3.23 27.51 -5.68
N ALA A 185 2.40 26.47 -5.52
CA ALA A 185 2.31 25.68 -4.30
C ALA A 185 3.52 24.76 -4.04
N ILE A 186 4.43 24.57 -5.01
CA ILE A 186 5.65 23.78 -4.84
C ILE A 186 6.52 24.40 -3.75
N GLY A 187 6.74 25.73 -3.81
CA GLY A 187 7.58 26.46 -2.86
C GLY A 187 9.05 26.04 -2.91
N VAL A 188 9.70 26.02 -1.75
CA VAL A 188 11.09 25.55 -1.63
C VAL A 188 11.16 24.05 -1.87
N VAL A 189 12.04 23.61 -2.76
CA VAL A 189 12.17 22.22 -3.16
C VAL A 189 13.02 21.44 -2.17
N ASP A 190 12.43 20.42 -1.56
CA ASP A 190 13.08 19.38 -0.78
C ASP A 190 12.50 18.01 -1.18
N LEU A 191 12.90 16.91 -0.53
CA LEU A 191 12.42 15.56 -0.88
C LEU A 191 10.92 15.36 -0.62
N THR A 192 10.26 16.20 0.20
CA THR A 192 8.80 16.13 0.41
C THR A 192 7.99 16.59 -0.81
N LYS A 193 8.63 17.26 -1.78
CA LYS A 193 7.95 17.92 -2.90
C LYS A 193 7.71 17.04 -4.11
N GLY A 194 8.16 15.78 -4.08
CA GLY A 194 8.03 14.87 -5.23
C GLY A 194 6.61 14.76 -5.75
N ASP A 195 5.64 14.47 -4.88
CA ASP A 195 4.22 14.33 -5.25
C ASP A 195 3.60 15.64 -5.74
N VAL A 196 3.98 16.77 -5.11
CA VAL A 196 3.48 18.10 -5.49
C VAL A 196 3.99 18.48 -6.88
N ILE A 197 5.28 18.24 -7.15
CA ILE A 197 5.91 18.48 -8.46
C ILE A 197 5.29 17.57 -9.52
N ALA A 198 5.14 16.27 -9.24
CA ALA A 198 4.52 15.31 -10.16
C ALA A 198 3.07 15.69 -10.49
N LYS A 199 2.29 16.14 -9.50
CA LYS A 199 0.91 16.62 -9.69
C LYS A 199 0.87 17.88 -10.55
N ALA A 200 1.76 18.85 -10.34
CA ALA A 200 1.85 20.05 -11.17
C ALA A 200 2.25 19.70 -12.61
N ARG A 201 3.19 18.75 -12.80
CA ARG A 201 3.61 18.24 -14.12
C ARG A 201 2.44 17.58 -14.85
N ALA A 202 1.77 16.62 -14.21
CA ALA A 202 0.62 15.94 -14.81
C ALA A 202 -0.48 16.91 -15.22
N ALA A 203 -0.79 17.90 -14.36
CA ALA A 203 -1.76 18.93 -14.67
C ALA A 203 -1.36 19.82 -15.86
N TYR A 204 -0.07 20.19 -15.95
CA TYR A 204 0.45 20.94 -17.10
C TYR A 204 0.37 20.12 -18.39
N ASP A 205 0.77 18.84 -18.33
CA ASP A 205 0.80 17.98 -19.52
C ASP A 205 -0.58 17.71 -20.08
N ALA A 206 -1.62 17.69 -19.23
CA ALA A 206 -3.02 17.56 -19.61
C ALA A 206 -3.62 18.80 -20.29
N LEU A 207 -2.97 19.98 -20.21
CA LEU A 207 -3.44 21.19 -20.87
C LEU A 207 -3.36 21.09 -22.39
N SER A 208 -4.28 21.79 -23.08
CA SER A 208 -4.20 22.00 -24.53
C SER A 208 -2.94 22.80 -24.90
N ALA A 209 -2.51 22.73 -26.18
CA ALA A 209 -1.37 23.51 -26.65
C ALA A 209 -1.61 25.04 -26.54
N ALA A 210 -2.86 25.49 -26.58
CA ALA A 210 -3.25 26.90 -26.38
C ALA A 210 -3.11 27.28 -24.90
N ASP A 211 -3.65 26.46 -23.97
CA ASP A 211 -3.63 26.74 -22.54
C ASP A 211 -2.21 26.65 -21.94
N LYS A 212 -1.37 25.74 -22.46
CA LYS A 212 0.05 25.68 -22.08
C LYS A 212 0.79 27.01 -22.26
N LYS A 213 0.43 27.79 -23.28
CA LYS A 213 1.02 29.11 -23.52
C LYS A 213 0.59 30.17 -22.51
N LEU A 214 -0.49 29.93 -21.78
CA LEU A 214 -1.01 30.82 -20.75
C LEU A 214 -0.36 30.57 -19.37
N VAL A 215 0.38 29.46 -19.20
CA VAL A 215 1.07 29.14 -17.95
C VAL A 215 2.35 29.97 -17.84
N THR A 216 2.26 31.08 -17.12
CA THR A 216 3.33 32.08 -17.04
C THR A 216 4.53 31.66 -16.19
N ASN A 217 4.37 30.68 -15.28
CA ASN A 217 5.38 30.20 -14.36
C ASN A 217 5.90 28.78 -14.72
N TYR A 218 5.79 28.36 -15.98
CA TYR A 218 6.26 27.05 -16.42
C TYR A 218 7.75 26.79 -16.14
N GLN A 219 8.60 27.85 -16.24
CA GLN A 219 10.03 27.72 -15.91
C GLN A 219 10.24 27.32 -14.44
N THR A 220 9.42 27.83 -13.51
CA THR A 220 9.47 27.42 -12.09
C THR A 220 9.23 25.93 -11.91
N LEU A 221 8.33 25.32 -12.70
CA LEU A 221 8.12 23.87 -12.67
C LEU A 221 9.37 23.13 -13.15
N LEU A 222 9.99 23.55 -14.25
CA LEU A 222 11.22 22.94 -14.77
C LEU A 222 12.38 23.05 -13.76
N ASP A 223 12.53 24.21 -13.14
CA ASP A 223 13.57 24.43 -12.13
C ASP A 223 13.32 23.56 -10.88
N ALA A 224 12.06 23.41 -10.47
CA ALA A 224 11.69 22.54 -9.36
C ALA A 224 11.97 21.06 -9.64
N GLU A 225 11.65 20.59 -10.84
CA GLU A 225 11.97 19.22 -11.29
C GLU A 225 13.48 18.97 -11.29
N ALA A 226 14.26 19.91 -11.84
CA ALA A 226 15.72 19.81 -11.88
C ALA A 226 16.32 19.81 -10.47
N ALA A 227 15.83 20.67 -9.57
CA ALA A 227 16.27 20.73 -8.18
C ALA A 227 15.94 19.44 -7.43
N TYR A 228 14.72 18.90 -7.59
CA TYR A 228 14.30 17.63 -7.00
C TYR A 228 15.15 16.45 -7.50
N ALA A 229 15.34 16.35 -8.82
CA ALA A 229 16.16 15.32 -9.42
C ALA A 229 17.61 15.37 -8.90
N LYS A 230 18.15 16.56 -8.67
CA LYS A 230 19.49 16.75 -8.09
C LYS A 230 19.55 16.22 -6.65
N LEU A 231 18.58 16.53 -5.80
CA LEU A 231 18.51 16.03 -4.42
C LEU A 231 18.46 14.49 -4.38
N VAL A 232 17.59 13.88 -5.20
CA VAL A 232 17.50 12.42 -5.30
C VAL A 232 18.81 11.80 -5.79
N ALA A 233 19.48 12.44 -6.77
CA ALA A 233 20.78 11.95 -7.28
C ALA A 233 21.91 12.07 -6.24
N GLU A 234 21.93 13.13 -5.44
CA GLU A 234 22.92 13.32 -4.37
C GLU A 234 22.72 12.26 -3.27
N LEU A 235 21.48 12.00 -2.84
CA LEU A 235 21.18 10.93 -1.91
C LEU A 235 21.59 9.58 -2.48
N GLY A 236 21.26 9.30 -3.75
CA GLY A 236 21.66 8.07 -4.43
C GLY A 236 23.18 7.86 -4.44
N LYS A 237 23.97 8.91 -4.72
CA LYS A 237 25.45 8.83 -4.67
C LYS A 237 25.97 8.55 -3.26
N LYS A 238 25.39 9.18 -2.24
CA LYS A 238 25.76 8.95 -0.83
C LYS A 238 25.47 7.49 -0.44
N ALA A 239 24.26 7.01 -0.73
CA ALA A 239 23.87 5.63 -0.45
C ALA A 239 24.74 4.62 -1.21
N ASP A 240 25.07 4.88 -2.50
CA ASP A 240 25.96 4.03 -3.31
C ASP A 240 27.37 3.92 -2.71
N SER A 241 27.94 5.04 -2.27
CA SER A 241 29.24 5.04 -1.60
C SER A 241 29.21 4.19 -0.33
N ILE A 242 28.18 4.36 0.51
CA ILE A 242 28.01 3.62 1.76
C ILE A 242 27.78 2.12 1.49
N TYR A 243 26.95 1.79 0.51
CA TYR A 243 26.71 0.42 0.06
C TYR A 243 28.01 -0.30 -0.35
N LYS A 244 28.82 0.35 -1.18
CA LYS A 244 30.11 -0.20 -1.65
C LYS A 244 31.09 -0.36 -0.48
N THR A 245 31.31 0.70 0.29
CA THR A 245 32.28 0.67 1.39
C THR A 245 31.90 -0.31 2.49
N THR A 246 30.59 -0.41 2.84
CA THR A 246 30.13 -1.36 3.85
C THR A 246 30.19 -2.80 3.36
N GLY A 247 29.82 -3.05 2.10
CA GLY A 247 29.98 -4.37 1.51
C GLY A 247 31.44 -4.85 1.46
N ASP A 248 32.38 -3.94 1.12
CA ASP A 248 33.80 -4.22 1.13
C ASP A 248 34.36 -4.40 2.56
N TYR A 249 33.84 -3.66 3.52
CA TYR A 249 34.13 -3.83 4.94
C TYR A 249 33.71 -5.22 5.43
N LEU A 250 32.45 -5.63 5.18
CA LEU A 250 31.95 -6.95 5.56
C LEU A 250 32.75 -8.09 4.90
N ALA A 251 33.05 -7.96 3.61
CA ALA A 251 33.83 -8.96 2.89
C ALA A 251 35.25 -9.15 3.46
N LYS A 252 35.82 -8.12 4.10
CA LYS A 252 37.13 -8.17 4.76
C LYS A 252 37.11 -8.74 6.18
N LEU A 253 35.93 -8.87 6.81
CA LEU A 253 35.82 -9.49 8.14
C LEU A 253 36.11 -11.00 8.12
N GLY A 254 36.18 -11.60 6.92
CA GLY A 254 36.44 -13.01 6.75
C GLY A 254 35.17 -13.85 6.69
N THR A 255 35.27 -15.11 7.06
CA THR A 255 34.17 -16.07 7.01
C THR A 255 33.10 -15.72 8.05
N PRO A 256 31.82 -15.55 7.66
CA PRO A 256 30.73 -15.41 8.61
C PRO A 256 30.67 -16.62 9.55
N GLY A 257 30.32 -16.39 10.81
CA GLY A 257 30.02 -17.47 11.76
C GLY A 257 28.58 -17.97 11.58
N VAL A 258 28.09 -18.66 12.63
CA VAL A 258 26.68 -19.02 12.75
C VAL A 258 26.10 -18.28 13.95
N GLY A 259 25.10 -17.45 13.74
CA GLY A 259 24.48 -16.63 14.78
C GLY A 259 23.88 -15.34 14.21
N SER A 260 23.08 -14.66 15.01
CA SER A 260 22.36 -13.44 14.59
C SER A 260 23.27 -12.21 14.42
N ILE A 261 24.52 -12.30 14.83
CA ILE A 261 25.53 -11.24 14.64
C ILE A 261 26.81 -11.89 14.10
N GLY A 262 27.35 -11.39 13.00
CA GLY A 262 28.53 -11.93 12.32
C GLY A 262 28.24 -13.24 11.57
N GLY A 263 26.98 -13.57 11.32
CA GLY A 263 26.56 -14.85 10.77
C GLY A 263 25.62 -14.71 9.57
N GLU A 264 24.40 -15.22 9.71
CA GLU A 264 23.46 -15.39 8.61
C GLU A 264 23.10 -14.08 7.92
N TRP A 265 22.92 -13.00 8.65
CA TRP A 265 22.57 -11.68 8.05
C TRP A 265 23.72 -11.10 7.24
N MET A 266 24.97 -11.31 7.69
CA MET A 266 26.15 -10.98 6.90
C MET A 266 26.23 -11.82 5.62
N ALA A 267 26.05 -13.15 5.73
CA ALA A 267 26.06 -14.06 4.58
C ALA A 267 24.94 -13.71 3.58
N LEU A 268 23.70 -13.48 4.05
CA LEU A 268 22.57 -13.04 3.25
C LEU A 268 22.89 -11.73 2.51
N GLY A 269 23.35 -10.71 3.23
CA GLY A 269 23.66 -9.40 2.65
C GLY A 269 24.74 -9.49 1.57
N LEU A 270 25.82 -10.24 1.81
CA LEU A 270 26.87 -10.46 0.82
C LEU A 270 26.33 -11.20 -0.42
N ALA A 271 25.63 -12.32 -0.24
CA ALA A 271 25.06 -13.10 -1.34
C ALA A 271 24.07 -12.27 -2.18
N ARG A 272 23.13 -11.58 -1.53
CA ARG A 272 22.09 -10.80 -2.21
C ARG A 272 22.64 -9.52 -2.88
N SER A 273 23.82 -9.06 -2.47
CA SER A 273 24.55 -7.97 -3.15
C SER A 273 25.41 -8.45 -4.32
N GLY A 274 25.43 -9.76 -4.61
CA GLY A 274 26.30 -10.36 -5.62
C GLY A 274 27.77 -10.49 -5.21
N ARG A 275 28.09 -10.29 -3.93
CA ARG A 275 29.44 -10.52 -3.39
C ARG A 275 29.62 -11.98 -2.99
N THR A 276 30.86 -12.44 -3.04
CA THR A 276 31.21 -13.80 -2.63
C THR A 276 31.06 -13.96 -1.13
N VAL A 277 30.32 -14.96 -0.71
CA VAL A 277 30.32 -15.45 0.68
C VAL A 277 31.44 -16.49 0.78
N PRO A 278 32.38 -16.38 1.74
CA PRO A 278 33.46 -17.33 1.91
C PRO A 278 32.95 -18.77 2.08
N GLU A 279 33.59 -19.75 1.42
CA GLU A 279 33.16 -21.17 1.41
C GLU A 279 33.07 -21.78 2.82
N GLY A 280 33.96 -21.38 3.71
CA GLY A 280 33.93 -21.85 5.12
C GLY A 280 32.66 -21.52 5.90
N TYR A 281 31.79 -20.61 5.38
CA TYR A 281 30.50 -20.36 6.01
C TYR A 281 29.58 -21.58 5.98
N TYR A 282 29.49 -22.26 4.84
CA TYR A 282 28.67 -23.49 4.75
C TYR A 282 29.17 -24.58 5.67
N ASP A 283 30.51 -24.74 5.74
CA ASP A 283 31.13 -25.73 6.67
C ASP A 283 30.82 -25.42 8.15
N ALA A 284 30.83 -24.13 8.52
CA ALA A 284 30.44 -23.69 9.85
C ALA A 284 28.96 -23.99 10.14
N VAL A 285 28.06 -23.76 9.15
CA VAL A 285 26.64 -24.12 9.28
C VAL A 285 26.46 -25.63 9.42
N VAL A 286 27.11 -26.45 8.60
CA VAL A 286 27.07 -27.92 8.71
C VAL A 286 27.47 -28.38 10.10
N LYS A 287 28.59 -27.84 10.62
CA LYS A 287 29.04 -28.16 11.97
C LYS A 287 27.99 -27.73 13.02
N TYR A 288 27.45 -26.53 12.93
CA TYR A 288 26.46 -26.03 13.87
C TYR A 288 25.19 -26.88 13.86
N VAL A 289 24.71 -27.26 12.67
CA VAL A 289 23.54 -28.13 12.51
C VAL A 289 23.78 -29.47 13.19
N LYS A 290 24.91 -30.14 12.92
CA LYS A 290 25.26 -31.41 13.58
C LYS A 290 25.29 -31.33 15.10
N ASP A 291 25.82 -30.24 15.64
CA ASP A 291 25.99 -30.06 17.08
C ASP A 291 24.68 -29.71 17.81
N ASN A 292 23.67 -29.14 17.11
CA ASN A 292 22.50 -28.55 17.77
C ASN A 292 21.15 -29.12 17.34
N ILE A 293 21.04 -29.81 16.18
CA ILE A 293 19.77 -30.25 15.64
C ILE A 293 19.17 -31.38 16.48
N ASP A 294 17.89 -31.27 16.84
CA ASP A 294 17.17 -32.33 17.55
C ASP A 294 16.46 -33.29 16.58
N SER A 295 15.82 -34.33 17.13
CA SER A 295 15.06 -35.32 16.35
C SER A 295 13.86 -34.77 15.59
N ASN A 296 13.43 -33.56 15.89
CA ASN A 296 12.34 -32.86 15.19
C ASN A 296 12.88 -31.87 14.14
N GLY A 297 14.17 -31.84 13.88
CA GLY A 297 14.79 -30.89 12.93
C GLY A 297 15.00 -29.48 13.50
N ARG A 298 14.89 -29.26 14.80
CA ARG A 298 14.99 -27.97 15.47
C ARG A 298 16.39 -27.68 15.95
N LEU A 299 16.88 -26.48 15.65
CA LEU A 299 18.20 -26.00 16.12
C LEU A 299 18.15 -25.36 17.50
N ASP A 300 16.97 -24.97 17.96
CA ASP A 300 16.70 -24.51 19.32
C ASP A 300 15.32 -25.01 19.77
N LYS A 301 15.17 -25.43 21.00
CA LYS A 301 13.93 -25.97 21.57
C LYS A 301 12.79 -24.95 21.70
N ASN A 302 13.09 -23.65 21.63
CA ASN A 302 12.14 -22.54 21.84
C ASN A 302 12.15 -21.51 20.72
N LYS A 303 13.20 -21.50 19.84
CA LYS A 303 13.43 -20.43 18.87
C LYS A 303 13.39 -20.97 17.45
N ALA A 304 12.22 -20.92 16.83
CA ALA A 304 12.04 -21.29 15.42
C ALA A 304 12.85 -20.39 14.47
N THR A 305 13.13 -19.16 14.89
CA THR A 305 13.95 -18.22 14.12
C THR A 305 15.38 -18.69 13.89
N GLU A 306 15.91 -19.63 14.67
CA GLU A 306 17.23 -20.23 14.42
C GLU A 306 17.22 -21.02 13.10
N ASN A 307 16.23 -21.90 12.91
CA ASN A 307 16.06 -22.60 11.64
C ASN A 307 15.78 -21.62 10.49
N ALA A 308 14.82 -20.70 10.68
CA ALA A 308 14.40 -19.76 9.63
C ALA A 308 15.57 -18.89 9.14
N ARG A 309 16.38 -18.36 10.04
CA ARG A 309 17.54 -17.54 9.72
C ARG A 309 18.58 -18.29 8.88
N ILE A 310 18.92 -19.53 9.29
CA ILE A 310 19.86 -20.37 8.55
C ILE A 310 19.28 -20.75 7.17
N ILE A 311 17.99 -21.09 7.10
CA ILE A 311 17.32 -21.36 5.83
C ILE A 311 17.47 -20.17 4.88
N LEU A 312 17.22 -18.94 5.33
CA LEU A 312 17.34 -17.73 4.51
C LEU A 312 18.76 -17.53 3.98
N ALA A 313 19.76 -17.70 4.84
CA ALA A 313 21.16 -17.54 4.43
C ALA A 313 21.61 -18.63 3.45
N LEU A 314 21.26 -19.90 3.72
CA LEU A 314 21.56 -21.01 2.82
C LEU A 314 20.87 -20.87 1.47
N THR A 315 19.60 -20.48 1.45
CA THR A 315 18.85 -20.17 0.23
C THR A 315 19.56 -19.09 -0.58
N ALA A 316 19.98 -18.01 0.08
CA ALA A 316 20.68 -16.91 -0.59
C ALA A 316 22.02 -17.30 -1.24
N ILE A 317 22.73 -18.29 -0.64
CA ILE A 317 23.98 -18.83 -1.22
C ILE A 317 23.78 -20.08 -2.10
N GLY A 318 22.51 -20.43 -2.41
CA GLY A 318 22.17 -21.54 -3.30
C GLY A 318 22.45 -22.93 -2.74
N LYS A 319 22.38 -23.11 -1.42
CA LYS A 319 22.54 -24.40 -0.76
C LYS A 319 21.19 -25.05 -0.46
N ASP A 320 21.15 -26.38 -0.53
CA ASP A 320 19.96 -27.16 -0.24
C ASP A 320 19.69 -27.22 1.27
N VAL A 321 18.59 -26.60 1.70
CA VAL A 321 18.17 -26.55 3.11
C VAL A 321 17.48 -27.83 3.58
N THR A 322 17.06 -28.67 2.63
CA THR A 322 16.42 -29.96 2.92
C THR A 322 17.44 -31.09 3.16
N ASN A 323 18.70 -30.82 2.89
CA ASN A 323 19.80 -31.80 3.08
C ASN A 323 21.10 -31.12 3.51
N VAL A 324 21.13 -30.59 4.72
CA VAL A 324 22.35 -30.07 5.34
C VAL A 324 23.02 -31.20 6.09
N ASP A 325 23.93 -31.89 5.41
CA ASP A 325 24.61 -33.09 5.93
C ASP A 325 23.63 -34.18 6.46
N GLY A 326 22.58 -34.44 5.67
CA GLY A 326 21.54 -35.44 6.02
C GLY A 326 20.38 -34.89 6.85
N HIS A 327 20.38 -33.62 7.20
CA HIS A 327 19.32 -32.98 7.99
C HIS A 327 18.48 -32.03 7.18
N ASP A 328 17.14 -32.13 7.30
CA ASP A 328 16.17 -31.22 6.72
C ASP A 328 15.83 -30.12 7.73
N LEU A 329 16.25 -28.88 7.44
CA LEU A 329 16.01 -27.74 8.32
C LEU A 329 14.54 -27.27 8.28
N LEU A 330 13.79 -27.57 7.21
CA LEU A 330 12.36 -27.25 7.12
C LEU A 330 11.53 -28.11 8.09
N ALA A 331 12.00 -29.32 8.42
CA ALA A 331 11.35 -30.19 9.40
C ALA A 331 11.21 -29.52 10.78
N GLY A 332 12.13 -28.65 11.15
CA GLY A 332 12.06 -27.88 12.41
C GLY A 332 10.97 -26.80 12.44
N LEU A 333 10.32 -26.49 11.30
CA LEU A 333 9.30 -25.45 11.16
C LEU A 333 7.87 -26.01 10.93
N ASN A 334 7.61 -27.26 11.32
CA ASN A 334 6.40 -28.02 10.96
C ASN A 334 5.28 -28.02 12.01
N GLU A 335 5.43 -27.32 13.14
CA GLU A 335 4.44 -27.28 14.23
C GLU A 335 4.12 -25.83 14.64
N MET A 336 2.86 -25.41 14.49
CA MET A 336 2.40 -24.06 14.92
C MET A 336 2.61 -23.82 16.41
N SER A 337 2.43 -24.84 17.25
CA SER A 337 2.65 -24.76 18.69
C SER A 337 4.11 -24.47 19.08
N TYR A 338 5.07 -24.94 18.26
CA TYR A 338 6.48 -24.60 18.44
C TYR A 338 6.78 -23.18 17.97
N LEU A 339 6.24 -22.78 16.80
CA LEU A 339 6.44 -21.44 16.26
C LEU A 339 5.93 -20.36 17.21
N SER A 340 4.80 -20.60 17.86
CA SER A 340 4.16 -19.64 18.77
C SER A 340 4.96 -19.41 20.08
N LYS A 341 5.96 -20.26 20.42
CA LYS A 341 6.81 -20.04 21.60
C LYS A 341 7.61 -18.73 21.55
N GLN A 342 7.89 -18.22 20.36
CA GLN A 342 8.53 -16.91 20.15
C GLN A 342 7.54 -15.78 19.84
N GLY A 343 6.28 -15.96 20.23
CA GLY A 343 5.24 -15.02 19.86
C GLY A 343 5.13 -14.92 18.33
N ILE A 344 4.92 -13.71 17.83
CA ILE A 344 4.74 -13.46 16.41
C ILE A 344 6.02 -13.67 15.57
N ASN A 345 7.21 -13.56 16.16
CA ASN A 345 8.47 -13.75 15.46
C ASN A 345 8.57 -15.13 14.80
N GLY A 346 8.07 -16.17 15.44
CA GLY A 346 8.06 -17.50 14.87
C GLY A 346 7.27 -17.59 13.59
N ALA A 347 6.06 -17.01 13.56
CA ALA A 347 5.22 -16.98 12.38
C ALA A 347 5.82 -16.12 11.26
N ILE A 348 6.32 -14.93 11.59
CA ILE A 348 6.92 -13.97 10.64
C ILE A 348 8.10 -14.62 9.90
N PHE A 349 9.13 -15.08 10.65
CA PHE A 349 10.34 -15.60 10.02
C PHE A 349 10.15 -16.97 9.37
N THR A 350 9.22 -17.79 9.87
CA THR A 350 8.83 -19.02 9.18
C THR A 350 8.19 -18.72 7.83
N LEU A 351 7.27 -17.74 7.77
CA LEU A 351 6.63 -17.36 6.52
C LEU A 351 7.65 -16.82 5.50
N ILE A 352 8.53 -15.91 5.92
CA ILE A 352 9.62 -15.38 5.08
C ILE A 352 10.53 -16.50 4.59
N ALA A 353 10.92 -17.44 5.46
CA ALA A 353 11.77 -18.57 5.10
C ALA A 353 11.11 -19.51 4.10
N LEU A 354 9.82 -19.82 4.27
CA LEU A 354 9.08 -20.65 3.32
C LEU A 354 8.91 -19.96 1.96
N ASP A 355 8.70 -18.65 1.96
CA ASP A 355 8.46 -17.89 0.73
C ASP A 355 9.76 -17.63 -0.05
N SER A 356 10.92 -17.57 0.62
CA SER A 356 12.21 -17.23 0.00
C SER A 356 12.61 -18.13 -1.17
N HIS A 357 12.11 -19.35 -1.23
CA HIS A 357 12.29 -20.30 -2.35
C HIS A 357 11.04 -21.14 -2.61
N ASN A 358 9.88 -20.63 -2.21
CA ASN A 358 8.59 -21.34 -2.31
C ASN A 358 8.64 -22.77 -1.72
N TYR A 359 9.30 -22.94 -0.57
CA TYR A 359 9.39 -24.24 0.11
C TYR A 359 8.02 -24.74 0.53
N THR A 360 7.80 -26.04 0.44
CA THR A 360 6.54 -26.68 0.86
C THR A 360 6.47 -26.73 2.38
N PRO A 361 5.46 -26.13 3.02
CA PRO A 361 5.25 -26.28 4.46
C PRO A 361 4.84 -27.72 4.80
N ALA A 362 5.16 -28.17 6.02
CA ALA A 362 4.88 -29.52 6.50
C ALA A 362 4.16 -29.51 7.86
N GLY A 363 3.70 -30.68 8.30
CA GLY A 363 3.00 -30.84 9.57
C GLY A 363 1.66 -30.10 9.59
N ASP A 364 1.41 -29.35 10.66
CA ASP A 364 0.20 -28.54 10.80
C ASP A 364 0.40 -27.07 10.36
N VAL A 365 1.59 -26.73 9.87
CA VAL A 365 1.93 -25.40 9.37
C VAL A 365 1.49 -25.24 7.92
N THR A 366 0.82 -24.15 7.63
CA THR A 366 0.48 -23.71 6.27
C THR A 366 0.73 -22.21 6.16
N ARG A 367 0.94 -21.70 4.91
CA ARG A 367 1.06 -20.24 4.68
C ARG A 367 -0.16 -19.48 5.18
N ASP A 368 -1.36 -20.00 4.94
CA ASP A 368 -2.60 -19.36 5.40
C ASP A 368 -2.65 -19.25 6.93
N LYS A 369 -2.24 -20.29 7.67
CA LYS A 369 -2.19 -20.23 9.14
C LYS A 369 -1.14 -19.24 9.64
N LEU A 370 0.02 -19.15 8.98
CA LEU A 370 1.05 -18.16 9.31
C LEU A 370 0.56 -16.74 9.05
N VAL A 371 -0.01 -16.49 7.87
CA VAL A 371 -0.63 -15.19 7.53
C VAL A 371 -1.71 -14.85 8.55
N GLN A 372 -2.61 -15.79 8.86
CA GLN A 372 -3.69 -15.57 9.84
C GLN A 372 -3.13 -15.23 11.22
N ALA A 373 -2.10 -15.95 11.71
CA ALA A 373 -1.46 -15.68 13.00
C ALA A 373 -0.85 -14.26 13.04
N ILE A 374 -0.24 -13.80 11.93
CA ILE A 374 0.29 -12.44 11.83
C ILE A 374 -0.84 -11.40 11.84
N LEU A 375 -1.94 -11.66 11.13
CA LEU A 375 -3.10 -10.76 11.08
C LEU A 375 -3.79 -10.64 12.45
N GLU A 376 -3.97 -11.76 13.16
CA GLU A 376 -4.60 -11.79 14.48
C GLU A 376 -3.77 -11.08 15.56
N ALA A 377 -2.45 -11.05 15.39
CA ALA A 377 -1.55 -10.36 16.32
C ALA A 377 -1.45 -8.84 16.06
N GLN A 378 -2.10 -8.31 15.02
CA GLN A 378 -2.10 -6.88 14.78
C GLN A 378 -2.84 -6.14 15.90
N ILE A 379 -2.20 -5.13 16.47
CA ILE A 379 -2.75 -4.31 17.54
C ILE A 379 -3.83 -3.40 16.96
N SER A 380 -5.06 -3.56 17.41
CA SER A 380 -6.22 -2.88 16.82
C SER A 380 -6.24 -1.38 17.05
N SER A 381 -5.64 -0.89 18.15
CA SER A 381 -5.63 0.52 18.54
C SER A 381 -4.76 1.39 17.63
N ASP A 382 -3.61 0.88 17.21
CA ASP A 382 -2.62 1.62 16.45
C ASP A 382 -2.29 1.02 15.07
N GLY A 383 -2.61 -0.25 14.87
CA GLY A 383 -2.46 -0.93 13.58
C GLY A 383 -1.07 -1.49 13.31
N GLY A 384 -0.15 -1.41 14.28
CA GLY A 384 1.16 -2.05 14.21
C GLY A 384 1.22 -3.41 14.91
N TRP A 385 2.43 -3.91 15.15
CA TRP A 385 2.72 -5.17 15.83
C TRP A 385 3.79 -4.99 16.90
N SER A 386 3.79 -5.85 17.91
CA SER A 386 4.85 -5.96 18.92
C SER A 386 4.94 -7.38 19.47
N LEU A 387 6.01 -7.66 20.21
CA LEU A 387 6.20 -8.97 20.86
C LEU A 387 5.23 -9.19 22.02
N ASP A 388 4.86 -8.13 22.74
CA ASP A 388 3.97 -8.21 23.89
C ASP A 388 2.48 -8.00 23.54
N GLY A 389 2.18 -7.64 22.28
CA GLY A 389 0.82 -7.42 21.77
C GLY A 389 0.09 -6.20 22.36
N LYS A 390 0.81 -5.26 23.00
CA LYS A 390 0.19 -4.11 23.69
C LYS A 390 0.42 -2.78 22.99
N ASN A 391 1.68 -2.45 22.74
CA ASN A 391 2.06 -1.21 22.07
C ASN A 391 2.87 -1.57 20.85
N ALA A 392 2.52 -1.03 19.69
CA ALA A 392 3.24 -1.31 18.46
C ALA A 392 4.72 -0.89 18.57
N ASP A 393 5.57 -1.72 18.01
CA ASP A 393 7.01 -1.53 17.91
C ASP A 393 7.41 -1.39 16.43
N VAL A 394 8.37 -0.52 16.15
CA VAL A 394 8.80 -0.22 14.77
C VAL A 394 9.34 -1.47 14.08
N ASP A 395 10.24 -2.19 14.76
CA ASP A 395 10.93 -3.33 14.17
C ASP A 395 9.95 -4.47 13.91
N MET A 396 9.10 -4.79 14.90
CA MET A 396 8.09 -5.84 14.75
C MET A 396 7.04 -5.50 13.69
N THR A 397 6.63 -4.24 13.61
CA THR A 397 5.69 -3.79 12.57
C THR A 397 6.31 -3.91 11.18
N ALA A 398 7.56 -3.48 11.02
CA ALA A 398 8.28 -3.61 9.77
C ALA A 398 8.49 -5.07 9.36
N MET A 399 8.89 -5.96 10.29
CA MET A 399 9.05 -7.39 10.03
C MET A 399 7.73 -8.09 9.66
N ALA A 400 6.62 -7.74 10.32
CA ALA A 400 5.29 -8.25 9.95
C ALA A 400 4.90 -7.82 8.53
N ILE A 401 5.16 -6.56 8.16
CA ILE A 401 4.94 -6.07 6.80
C ILE A 401 5.81 -6.82 5.79
N GLN A 402 7.08 -7.09 6.10
CA GLN A 402 7.99 -7.88 5.23
C GLN A 402 7.39 -9.26 4.94
N ALA A 403 6.89 -9.96 5.97
CA ALA A 403 6.26 -11.27 5.82
C ALA A 403 4.95 -11.23 5.02
N LEU A 404 4.15 -10.18 5.17
CA LEU A 404 2.88 -10.02 4.49
C LEU A 404 3.00 -9.42 3.07
N ALA A 405 4.19 -8.95 2.67
CA ALA A 405 4.40 -8.25 1.39
C ALA A 405 4.01 -9.10 0.17
N ALA A 406 4.35 -10.40 0.16
CA ALA A 406 3.96 -11.32 -0.90
C ALA A 406 2.43 -11.48 -1.07
N TYR A 407 1.68 -11.24 0.01
CA TYR A 407 0.22 -11.39 0.08
C TYR A 407 -0.53 -10.06 -0.13
N TYR A 408 0.18 -8.94 -0.23
CA TYR A 408 -0.41 -7.60 -0.29
C TYR A 408 -1.40 -7.41 -1.45
N LYS A 409 -1.11 -8.00 -2.62
CA LYS A 409 -1.95 -7.89 -3.82
C LYS A 409 -3.07 -8.93 -3.90
N SER A 410 -2.86 -10.10 -3.32
CA SER A 410 -3.74 -11.26 -3.46
C SER A 410 -4.69 -11.49 -2.28
N ASN A 411 -4.39 -10.94 -1.10
CA ASN A 411 -5.17 -11.12 0.13
C ASN A 411 -5.62 -9.77 0.68
N SER A 412 -6.93 -9.51 0.64
CA SER A 412 -7.51 -8.22 1.06
C SER A 412 -7.31 -7.90 2.55
N SER A 413 -7.26 -8.93 3.41
CA SER A 413 -6.99 -8.77 4.84
C SER A 413 -5.54 -8.40 5.09
N ALA A 414 -4.60 -9.08 4.41
CA ALA A 414 -3.18 -8.73 4.46
C ALA A 414 -2.95 -7.30 3.95
N LYS A 415 -3.60 -6.92 2.84
CA LYS A 415 -3.53 -5.54 2.34
C LYS A 415 -3.98 -4.52 3.39
N LYS A 416 -5.14 -4.73 4.00
CA LYS A 416 -5.67 -3.81 5.04
C LYS A 416 -4.74 -3.72 6.26
N ALA A 417 -4.19 -4.84 6.68
CA ALA A 417 -3.26 -4.90 7.81
C ALA A 417 -1.95 -4.16 7.50
N VAL A 418 -1.38 -4.41 6.33
CA VAL A 418 -0.16 -3.71 5.86
C VAL A 418 -0.40 -2.21 5.72
N ASP A 419 -1.53 -1.78 5.12
CA ASP A 419 -1.86 -0.36 4.98
C ASP A 419 -1.95 0.35 6.34
N LYS A 420 -2.53 -0.29 7.37
CA LYS A 420 -2.55 0.22 8.75
C LYS A 420 -1.15 0.30 9.35
N GLY A 421 -0.35 -0.76 9.20
CA GLY A 421 1.03 -0.78 9.68
C GLY A 421 1.89 0.30 9.04
N LEU A 422 1.78 0.52 7.72
CA LEU A 422 2.45 1.61 7.03
C LEU A 422 2.01 2.99 7.53
N SER A 423 0.71 3.16 7.79
CA SER A 423 0.17 4.42 8.34
C SER A 423 0.72 4.68 9.74
N TRP A 424 0.78 3.65 10.58
CA TRP A 424 1.37 3.76 11.91
C TRP A 424 2.88 4.07 11.84
N LEU A 425 3.67 3.33 11.05
CA LEU A 425 5.10 3.61 10.85
C LEU A 425 5.33 5.06 10.39
N SER A 426 4.54 5.53 9.43
CA SER A 426 4.62 6.92 8.98
C SER A 426 4.34 7.92 10.10
N SER A 427 3.39 7.61 11.00
CA SER A 427 3.00 8.50 12.11
C SER A 427 4.05 8.61 13.21
N VAL A 428 4.87 7.56 13.42
CA VAL A 428 5.91 7.52 14.46
C VAL A 428 7.30 7.86 13.93
N GLN A 429 7.45 8.06 12.62
CA GLN A 429 8.71 8.50 12.02
C GLN A 429 9.11 9.87 12.53
N GLN A 430 10.36 10.01 12.96
CA GLN A 430 10.90 11.23 13.53
C GLN A 430 11.16 12.32 12.47
N ASN A 431 11.32 13.57 12.92
CA ASN A 431 11.55 14.72 12.05
C ASN A 431 12.87 14.64 11.26
N ASP A 432 13.83 13.87 11.71
CA ASP A 432 15.10 13.57 11.04
C ASP A 432 15.04 12.38 10.09
N GLY A 433 13.84 11.90 9.79
CA GLY A 433 13.57 10.76 8.92
C GLY A 433 13.80 9.39 9.58
N GLY A 434 14.32 9.34 10.80
CA GLY A 434 14.66 8.13 11.53
C GLY A 434 13.49 7.53 12.33
N PHE A 435 13.81 6.47 13.08
CA PHE A 435 12.87 5.76 13.93
C PHE A 435 13.48 5.50 15.32
N THR A 436 12.60 5.43 16.30
CA THR A 436 12.95 5.11 17.69
C THR A 436 12.31 3.77 18.07
N SER A 437 13.11 2.83 18.55
CA SER A 437 12.68 1.60 19.18
C SER A 437 13.44 1.40 20.49
N TRP A 438 12.79 0.80 21.48
CA TRP A 438 13.37 0.58 22.83
C TRP A 438 13.92 1.86 23.49
N GLY A 439 13.32 3.01 23.19
CA GLY A 439 13.67 4.30 23.79
C GLY A 439 14.85 5.03 23.15
N ALA A 440 15.40 4.54 22.05
CA ALA A 440 16.50 5.17 21.34
C ALA A 440 16.30 5.19 19.83
N ALA A 441 16.70 6.30 19.19
CA ALA A 441 16.80 6.35 17.73
C ALA A 441 18.00 5.49 17.29
N ASN A 442 17.76 4.53 16.38
CA ASN A 442 18.77 3.57 15.98
C ASN A 442 18.71 3.24 14.49
N SER A 443 19.80 2.72 13.96
CA SER A 443 19.94 2.40 12.54
C SER A 443 19.15 1.15 12.14
N GLU A 444 18.99 0.20 13.04
CA GLU A 444 18.31 -1.07 12.78
C GLU A 444 16.82 -0.84 12.49
N SER A 445 16.16 0.03 13.23
CA SER A 445 14.76 0.38 12.97
C SER A 445 14.59 1.04 11.60
N CYS A 446 15.51 1.93 11.20
CA CYS A 446 15.53 2.47 9.84
C CYS A 446 15.71 1.36 8.80
N ALA A 447 16.61 0.41 9.05
CA ALA A 447 16.89 -0.71 8.16
C ALA A 447 15.66 -1.61 7.98
N GLN A 448 14.97 -1.98 9.07
CA GLN A 448 13.77 -2.81 9.01
C GLN A 448 12.66 -2.14 8.20
N VAL A 449 12.45 -0.83 8.38
CA VAL A 449 11.44 -0.08 7.61
C VAL A 449 11.80 -0.02 6.12
N ILE A 450 13.06 0.20 5.75
CA ILE A 450 13.51 0.18 4.36
C ILE A 450 13.24 -1.19 3.72
N VAL A 451 13.54 -2.30 4.41
CA VAL A 451 13.27 -3.66 3.91
C VAL A 451 11.76 -3.87 3.72
N ALA A 452 10.92 -3.40 4.65
CA ALA A 452 9.48 -3.50 4.54
C ALA A 452 8.94 -2.72 3.32
N LEU A 453 9.39 -1.49 3.12
CA LEU A 453 8.98 -0.66 1.98
C LEU A 453 9.41 -1.29 0.66
N THR A 454 10.66 -1.71 0.55
CA THR A 454 11.20 -2.30 -0.68
C THR A 454 10.56 -3.65 -1.03
N ALA A 455 10.18 -4.45 -0.03
CA ALA A 455 9.42 -5.69 -0.24
C ALA A 455 8.02 -5.43 -0.86
N LEU A 456 7.43 -4.27 -0.58
CA LEU A 456 6.16 -3.82 -1.19
C LEU A 456 6.36 -3.11 -2.54
N GLY A 457 7.60 -2.95 -3.02
CA GLY A 457 7.92 -2.17 -4.23
C GLY A 457 7.87 -0.66 -4.02
N ILE A 458 7.92 -0.18 -2.78
CA ILE A 458 7.88 1.24 -2.42
C ILE A 458 9.32 1.78 -2.33
N ASP A 459 9.60 2.85 -3.09
CA ASP A 459 10.89 3.55 -3.03
C ASP A 459 10.93 4.43 -1.76
N PRO A 460 11.80 4.15 -0.77
CA PRO A 460 11.87 4.88 0.48
C PRO A 460 12.34 6.34 0.34
N THR A 461 12.83 6.73 -0.84
CA THR A 461 13.28 8.10 -1.13
C THR A 461 12.22 8.94 -1.83
N LYS A 462 11.11 8.33 -2.24
CA LYS A 462 10.05 8.99 -3.02
C LYS A 462 8.69 8.98 -2.35
N ASP A 463 8.41 8.01 -1.50
CA ASP A 463 7.12 7.94 -0.81
C ASP A 463 7.04 9.01 0.28
N SER A 464 6.18 10.00 0.07
CA SER A 464 6.02 11.18 0.95
C SER A 464 5.65 10.81 2.39
N ARG A 465 5.05 9.63 2.62
CA ARG A 465 4.75 9.13 3.97
C ARG A 465 6.01 8.92 4.80
N PHE A 466 7.12 8.56 4.15
CA PHE A 466 8.40 8.21 4.79
C PHE A 466 9.50 9.25 4.57
N ILE A 467 9.08 10.50 4.29
CA ILE A 467 9.95 11.67 4.20
C ILE A 467 9.43 12.71 5.20
N LYS A 468 10.25 13.07 6.21
CA LYS A 468 9.91 14.07 7.23
C LYS A 468 10.89 15.24 7.12
N ASN A 469 10.37 16.46 7.05
CA ASN A 469 11.18 17.69 6.90
C ASN A 469 12.24 17.62 5.78
N GLY A 470 11.93 16.93 4.68
CA GLY A 470 12.87 16.76 3.57
C GLY A 470 13.91 15.65 3.77
N VAL A 471 13.81 14.85 4.83
CA VAL A 471 14.72 13.74 5.13
C VAL A 471 13.99 12.42 5.00
N SER A 472 14.45 11.55 4.11
CA SER A 472 13.90 10.21 3.93
C SER A 472 14.44 9.22 4.98
N VAL A 473 13.75 8.08 5.13
CA VAL A 473 14.28 7.00 5.97
C VAL A 473 15.63 6.47 5.48
N LEU A 474 15.91 6.55 4.17
CA LEU A 474 17.23 6.21 3.62
C LEU A 474 18.30 7.22 4.02
N ASP A 475 17.99 8.52 4.02
CA ASP A 475 18.91 9.55 4.55
C ASP A 475 19.24 9.31 6.01
N ALA A 476 18.20 9.01 6.81
CA ALA A 476 18.35 8.69 8.22
C ALA A 476 19.27 7.49 8.43
N LEU A 477 19.05 6.37 7.73
CA LEU A 477 19.96 5.22 7.77
C LEU A 477 21.39 5.63 7.40
N CYS A 478 21.57 6.37 6.30
CA CYS A 478 22.88 6.83 5.84
C CYS A 478 23.60 7.75 6.84
N SER A 479 22.90 8.36 7.79
CA SER A 479 23.52 9.18 8.85
C SER A 479 24.26 8.36 9.91
N PHE A 480 23.92 7.07 10.03
CA PHE A 480 24.59 6.14 10.95
C PHE A 480 25.82 5.47 10.33
N ALA A 481 26.12 5.71 9.05
CA ALA A 481 27.28 5.13 8.40
C ALA A 481 28.59 5.63 9.02
N VAL A 482 29.58 4.72 9.10
CA VAL A 482 30.92 5.01 9.65
C VAL A 482 31.94 5.12 8.50
N ASN A 483 32.85 6.06 8.63
CA ASN A 483 33.95 6.18 7.67
C ASN A 483 34.75 4.85 7.62
N GLY A 484 34.97 4.36 6.41
CA GLY A 484 35.65 3.07 6.19
C GLY A 484 34.73 1.86 6.12
N GLY A 485 33.42 2.05 6.32
CA GLY A 485 32.38 1.02 6.17
C GLY A 485 31.74 0.59 7.50
N GLY A 486 30.51 0.15 7.41
CA GLY A 486 29.68 -0.26 8.54
C GLY A 486 28.75 0.84 9.05
N PHE A 487 27.92 0.46 10.01
CA PHE A 487 26.94 1.33 10.66
C PHE A 487 27.08 1.28 12.18
N LYS A 488 26.86 2.38 12.83
CA LYS A 488 26.71 2.47 14.28
C LYS A 488 25.27 2.19 14.68
N HIS A 489 25.07 1.66 15.87
CA HIS A 489 23.73 1.42 16.42
C HIS A 489 23.04 2.74 16.78
N LEU A 490 23.71 3.57 17.59
CA LEU A 490 23.21 4.86 18.03
C LEU A 490 23.98 6.02 17.38
N ALA A 491 23.33 7.16 17.24
CA ALA A 491 23.98 8.38 16.72
C ALA A 491 25.20 8.83 17.53
N THR A 492 25.22 8.52 18.82
CA THR A 492 26.31 8.89 19.76
C THR A 492 27.54 7.97 19.66
N GLU A 493 27.43 6.82 19.01
CA GLU A 493 28.57 5.93 18.81
C GLU A 493 29.54 6.46 17.75
N THR A 494 30.79 6.04 17.82
CA THR A 494 31.86 6.47 16.91
C THR A 494 32.42 5.35 16.04
N SER A 495 32.08 4.10 16.34
CA SER A 495 32.55 2.90 15.64
C SER A 495 31.40 2.09 15.10
N ALA A 496 31.71 1.24 14.12
CA ALA A 496 30.73 0.30 13.56
C ALA A 496 30.31 -0.74 14.63
N ASN A 497 29.01 -0.99 14.69
CA ASN A 497 28.38 -2.06 15.47
C ASN A 497 28.09 -3.24 14.54
N GLY A 498 28.30 -4.48 14.97
CA GLY A 498 28.13 -5.65 14.11
C GLY A 498 26.71 -5.81 13.60
N MET A 499 25.70 -5.80 14.50
CA MET A 499 24.30 -5.95 14.15
C MET A 499 23.81 -4.78 13.27
N ALA A 500 24.13 -3.54 13.67
CA ALA A 500 23.78 -2.36 12.89
C ALA A 500 24.38 -2.39 11.47
N THR A 501 25.60 -2.87 11.34
CA THR A 501 26.30 -2.98 10.06
C THR A 501 25.64 -3.98 9.13
N GLU A 502 25.28 -5.15 9.62
CA GLU A 502 24.63 -6.19 8.82
C GLU A 502 23.22 -5.74 8.39
N GLN A 503 22.45 -5.19 9.31
CA GLN A 503 21.10 -4.71 9.04
C GLN A 503 21.10 -3.50 8.12
N GLY A 504 21.95 -2.52 8.37
CA GLY A 504 22.11 -1.36 7.47
C GLY A 504 22.56 -1.77 6.07
N PHE A 505 23.47 -2.75 5.97
CA PHE A 505 23.93 -3.24 4.68
C PHE A 505 22.83 -3.99 3.92
N TYR A 506 22.14 -4.95 4.54
CA TYR A 506 21.09 -5.66 3.81
C TYR A 506 19.89 -4.75 3.45
N ALA A 507 19.63 -3.69 4.23
CA ALA A 507 18.64 -2.68 3.86
C ALA A 507 19.05 -1.92 2.59
N LEU A 508 20.33 -1.53 2.47
CA LEU A 508 20.85 -0.97 1.22
C LEU A 508 20.80 -1.99 0.07
N VAL A 509 21.09 -3.27 0.32
CA VAL A 509 20.91 -4.34 -0.67
C VAL A 509 19.45 -4.38 -1.15
N ALA A 510 18.48 -4.39 -0.25
CA ALA A 510 17.06 -4.38 -0.57
C ALA A 510 16.69 -3.16 -1.44
N TYR A 511 17.18 -1.98 -1.07
CA TYR A 511 16.97 -0.74 -1.82
C TYR A 511 17.54 -0.83 -3.26
N TYR A 512 18.81 -1.27 -3.41
CA TYR A 512 19.42 -1.40 -4.75
C TYR A 512 18.76 -2.48 -5.58
N ARG A 513 18.31 -3.57 -4.99
CA ARG A 513 17.54 -4.61 -5.68
C ARG A 513 16.23 -4.05 -6.23
N LEU A 514 15.52 -3.25 -5.43
CA LEU A 514 14.31 -2.53 -5.90
C LEU A 514 14.62 -1.62 -7.09
N LEU A 515 15.65 -0.77 -7.00
CA LEU A 515 16.02 0.15 -8.09
C LEU A 515 16.40 -0.57 -9.39
N ASN A 516 16.96 -1.77 -9.27
CA ASN A 516 17.38 -2.60 -10.42
C ASN A 516 16.29 -3.59 -10.89
N GLY A 517 15.07 -3.49 -10.37
CA GLY A 517 13.96 -4.37 -10.74
C GLY A 517 14.20 -5.85 -10.41
N GLN A 518 15.04 -6.13 -9.40
CA GLN A 518 15.34 -7.48 -8.93
C GLN A 518 14.31 -7.93 -7.90
N SER A 519 14.25 -9.23 -7.60
CA SER A 519 13.40 -9.76 -6.53
C SER A 519 13.76 -9.16 -5.16
N SER A 520 12.85 -9.27 -4.18
CA SER A 520 13.03 -8.69 -2.85
C SER A 520 14.28 -9.24 -2.12
N LEU A 521 14.58 -8.73 -0.94
CA LEU A 521 15.78 -9.14 -0.19
C LEU A 521 15.82 -10.66 0.04
N TYR A 522 14.68 -11.25 0.35
CA TYR A 522 14.59 -12.65 0.76
C TYR A 522 14.24 -13.64 -0.36
N ASP A 523 13.74 -13.14 -1.53
CA ASP A 523 13.27 -14.00 -2.66
C ASP A 523 14.38 -14.38 -3.66
#